data_517f5237727aaed8e1cf15068de8211f
#
_entry.id   517f5237727aaed8e1cf15068de8211f
#
_cell.length_a   1.000
_cell.length_b   1.000
_cell.length_c   1.000
_cell.angle_alpha   90.00
_cell.angle_beta   90.00
_cell.angle_gamma   90.00
#
_symmetry.space_group_name_H-M   'P 1'
#
loop_
_entity.id
_entity.type
_entity.pdbx_description
1 polymer ?
#
loop_
_entity_poly.entity_id
_entity_poly.type
_entity_poly.pdbx_seq_one_letter_code
_entity_poly.pdbx_strand_id
1 'polypeptide(L)'
;MKQFLLILSCLFVCLSAFAQGWPSKYDGIMLQGFYWDSYNDSSWKNLESQAEELSEFYDLIWIPQSANCGGGQSMGYNDLYWFNNYTSSFGNEEQLRSMIKTFKDKGLGTIADVVINHRGTLTNWVDFPKETYKGEEYQLLSTDICANDDGGATKKWATENGYELSSYNDTGEEWGGMRDLDHNSENVQKNVLAYLDFLLNDLGYTGVRYDMTKGYAAKFTAKYNSESNIEF
;
A
#
# COMPACT_ATOMS: atom_id res chain seq x y z
N MET A 1 -28.64 40.91 44.53
CA MET A 1 -27.73 39.75 44.29
C MET A 1 -28.20 39.09 43.03
N LYS A 2 -27.47 39.33 41.94
CA LYS A 2 -27.74 38.73 40.61
C LYS A 2 -26.84 37.49 40.46
N GLN A 3 -27.47 36.32 40.43
CA GLN A 3 -26.79 35.08 40.12
C GLN A 3 -26.50 35.05 38.62
N PHE A 4 -25.21 35.04 38.25
CA PHE A 4 -24.76 34.75 36.90
C PHE A 4 -24.76 33.24 36.69
N LEU A 5 -25.67 32.75 35.88
CA LEU A 5 -25.68 31.38 35.41
C LEU A 5 -24.65 31.27 34.27
N LEU A 6 -23.51 30.65 34.57
CA LEU A 6 -22.52 30.32 33.57
C LEU A 6 -22.97 29.05 32.83
N ILE A 7 -23.53 29.22 31.64
CA ILE A 7 -23.84 28.11 30.77
C ILE A 7 -22.52 27.73 30.09
N LEU A 8 -21.87 26.68 30.59
CA LEU A 8 -20.72 26.04 29.95
C LEU A 8 -21.25 25.23 28.76
N SER A 9 -21.27 25.85 27.58
CA SER A 9 -21.57 25.16 26.33
C SER A 9 -20.36 24.26 25.99
N CYS A 10 -20.44 23.00 26.39
CA CYS A 10 -19.56 21.98 25.83
C CYS A 10 -19.88 21.81 24.33
N LEU A 11 -19.13 22.49 23.49
CA LEU A 11 -19.06 22.13 22.09
C LEU A 11 -18.42 20.72 22.04
N PHE A 12 -19.25 19.69 21.99
CA PHE A 12 -18.84 18.40 21.45
C PHE A 12 -18.55 18.61 19.96
N VAL A 13 -17.32 18.91 19.64
CA VAL A 13 -16.80 18.65 18.29
C VAL A 13 -16.81 17.13 18.19
N CYS A 14 -17.89 16.57 17.64
CA CYS A 14 -17.81 15.24 17.07
C CYS A 14 -16.75 15.33 15.97
N LEU A 15 -15.50 15.02 16.32
CA LEU A 15 -14.57 14.51 15.37
C LEU A 15 -15.21 13.21 14.90
N SER A 16 -15.91 13.29 13.77
CA SER A 16 -16.26 12.12 13.00
C SER A 16 -14.92 11.48 12.68
N ALA A 17 -14.52 10.49 13.47
CA ALA A 17 -13.54 9.53 13.02
C ALA A 17 -14.20 8.88 11.81
N PHE A 18 -13.92 9.42 10.64
CA PHE A 18 -14.21 8.71 9.41
C PHE A 18 -13.34 7.46 9.50
N ALA A 19 -13.96 6.36 9.92
CA ALA A 19 -13.40 5.06 9.67
C ALA A 19 -13.26 5.01 8.16
N GLN A 20 -12.06 5.26 7.70
CA GLN A 20 -11.78 5.28 6.30
C GLN A 20 -11.99 3.92 5.73
N GLY A 21 -12.77 3.88 4.77
CA GLY A 21 -13.19 2.77 3.99
C GLY A 21 -13.93 3.35 2.81
N TRP A 22 -14.86 2.63 2.33
CA TRP A 22 -15.71 3.05 1.22
C TRP A 22 -16.57 4.27 1.62
N PRO A 23 -16.66 5.33 0.79
CA PRO A 23 -17.48 6.48 1.13
C PRO A 23 -18.95 6.09 1.38
N SER A 24 -19.55 6.58 2.46
CA SER A 24 -20.83 6.07 3.01
C SER A 24 -22.06 6.19 2.10
N LYS A 25 -21.94 6.90 0.99
CA LYS A 25 -23.01 7.08 -0.01
C LYS A 25 -22.53 6.82 -1.42
N TYR A 26 -21.41 6.13 -1.56
CA TYR A 26 -20.89 5.77 -2.86
C TYR A 26 -21.70 4.61 -3.42
N ASP A 27 -22.29 4.80 -4.59
CA ASP A 27 -23.12 3.84 -5.31
C ASP A 27 -22.47 3.35 -6.62
N GLY A 28 -21.20 3.70 -6.82
CA GLY A 28 -20.43 3.27 -7.99
C GLY A 28 -20.04 1.80 -7.94
N ILE A 29 -19.65 1.29 -9.09
CA ILE A 29 -19.26 -0.11 -9.30
C ILE A 29 -17.75 -0.20 -9.51
N MET A 30 -17.09 -1.07 -8.76
CA MET A 30 -15.66 -1.37 -8.94
C MET A 30 -15.48 -2.71 -9.64
N LEU A 31 -14.67 -2.70 -10.72
CA LEU A 31 -14.19 -3.90 -11.38
C LEU A 31 -12.86 -4.35 -10.77
N GLN A 32 -12.68 -5.63 -10.48
CA GLN A 32 -11.36 -6.23 -10.37
C GLN A 32 -10.82 -6.45 -11.79
N GLY A 33 -9.88 -5.62 -12.22
CA GLY A 33 -9.35 -5.57 -13.58
C GLY A 33 -8.32 -6.65 -13.92
N PHE A 34 -8.25 -7.73 -13.13
CA PHE A 34 -7.29 -8.80 -13.33
C PHE A 34 -7.77 -10.12 -12.71
N TYR A 35 -7.12 -11.19 -13.10
CA TYR A 35 -7.22 -12.52 -12.49
C TYR A 35 -5.81 -13.14 -12.40
N TRP A 36 -5.68 -14.24 -11.70
CA TRP A 36 -4.37 -14.86 -11.49
C TRP A 36 -3.72 -15.26 -12.82
N ASP A 37 -2.45 -14.90 -13.00
CA ASP A 37 -1.65 -15.09 -14.22
C ASP A 37 -2.13 -14.31 -15.47
N SER A 38 -2.97 -13.29 -15.30
CA SER A 38 -3.52 -12.47 -16.39
C SER A 38 -2.53 -11.44 -16.98
N TYR A 39 -1.24 -11.73 -17.02
CA TYR A 39 -0.17 -10.78 -17.40
C TYR A 39 -0.39 -10.10 -18.76
N ASN A 40 -0.90 -10.83 -19.74
CA ASN A 40 -1.20 -10.27 -21.06
C ASN A 40 -2.54 -9.54 -21.06
N ASP A 41 -3.57 -10.16 -20.51
CA ASP A 41 -4.94 -9.65 -20.55
C ASP A 41 -5.10 -8.41 -19.67
N SER A 42 -4.37 -8.34 -18.55
CA SER A 42 -4.35 -7.20 -17.63
C SER A 42 -3.09 -6.33 -17.80
N SER A 43 -2.35 -6.46 -18.90
CA SER A 43 -1.24 -5.54 -19.18
C SER A 43 -1.74 -4.10 -19.28
N TRP A 44 -0.92 -3.14 -18.84
CA TRP A 44 -1.31 -1.73 -18.81
C TRP A 44 -1.84 -1.24 -20.15
N LYS A 45 -1.20 -1.65 -21.26
CA LYS A 45 -1.66 -1.31 -22.60
C LYS A 45 -3.03 -1.91 -22.96
N ASN A 46 -3.25 -3.17 -22.54
CA ASN A 46 -4.51 -3.82 -22.85
C ASN A 46 -5.66 -3.22 -22.05
N LEU A 47 -5.46 -2.96 -20.77
CA LEU A 47 -6.43 -2.27 -19.93
C LEU A 47 -6.71 -0.84 -20.45
N GLU A 48 -5.67 -0.09 -20.80
CA GLU A 48 -5.81 1.25 -21.38
C GLU A 48 -6.65 1.25 -22.66
N SER A 49 -6.45 0.25 -23.53
CA SER A 49 -7.20 0.13 -24.79
C SER A 49 -8.70 -0.09 -24.59
N GLN A 50 -9.11 -0.57 -23.41
CA GLN A 50 -10.50 -0.83 -23.06
C GLN A 50 -11.15 0.32 -22.26
N ALA A 51 -10.44 1.42 -22.04
CA ALA A 51 -10.87 2.51 -21.15
C ALA A 51 -12.25 3.08 -21.49
N GLU A 52 -12.57 3.22 -22.79
CA GLU A 52 -13.87 3.72 -23.26
C GLU A 52 -15.00 2.78 -22.81
N GLU A 53 -14.87 1.50 -23.12
CA GLU A 53 -15.88 0.49 -22.80
C GLU A 53 -16.02 0.30 -21.28
N LEU A 54 -14.90 0.24 -20.55
CA LEU A 54 -14.91 0.07 -19.11
C LEU A 54 -15.59 1.23 -18.39
N SER A 55 -15.38 2.46 -18.84
CA SER A 55 -15.97 3.65 -18.25
C SER A 55 -17.49 3.79 -18.46
N GLU A 56 -18.09 3.02 -19.37
CA GLU A 56 -19.55 2.97 -19.54
C GLU A 56 -20.24 2.19 -18.40
N PHE A 57 -19.53 1.29 -17.72
CA PHE A 57 -20.12 0.34 -16.76
C PHE A 57 -19.54 0.41 -15.36
N TYR A 58 -18.33 0.97 -15.21
CA TYR A 58 -17.60 0.98 -13.95
C TYR A 58 -17.14 2.37 -13.59
N ASP A 59 -17.10 2.65 -12.30
CA ASP A 59 -16.59 3.90 -11.73
C ASP A 59 -15.14 3.75 -11.24
N LEU A 60 -14.78 2.55 -10.80
CA LEU A 60 -13.45 2.22 -10.30
C LEU A 60 -12.94 0.91 -10.93
N ILE A 61 -11.63 0.82 -11.10
CA ILE A 61 -10.94 -0.40 -11.48
C ILE A 61 -9.79 -0.68 -10.52
N TRP A 62 -9.83 -1.84 -9.87
CA TRP A 62 -8.73 -2.35 -9.07
C TRP A 62 -7.77 -3.12 -9.96
N ILE A 63 -6.51 -2.68 -10.01
CA ILE A 63 -5.44 -3.29 -10.81
C ILE A 63 -4.41 -3.99 -9.91
N PRO A 64 -3.61 -4.93 -10.46
CA PRO A 64 -2.56 -5.60 -9.70
C PRO A 64 -1.53 -4.62 -9.14
N GLN A 65 -0.81 -5.04 -8.10
CA GLN A 65 0.37 -4.32 -7.61
C GLN A 65 1.32 -4.02 -8.78
N SER A 66 1.74 -2.77 -8.91
CA SER A 66 2.32 -2.25 -10.14
C SER A 66 3.85 -2.10 -10.11
N ALA A 67 4.47 -2.19 -8.93
CA ALA A 67 5.92 -2.07 -8.81
C ALA A 67 6.65 -3.38 -9.15
N ASN A 68 7.97 -3.30 -9.29
CA ASN A 68 8.83 -4.44 -9.60
C ASN A 68 8.96 -5.37 -8.39
N CYS A 69 8.83 -6.67 -8.64
CA CYS A 69 8.89 -7.74 -7.65
C CYS A 69 10.13 -8.65 -7.79
N GLY A 70 11.17 -8.16 -8.42
CA GLY A 70 12.35 -8.97 -8.73
C GLY A 70 12.25 -9.67 -10.09
N GLY A 71 12.91 -10.79 -10.25
CA GLY A 71 12.96 -11.52 -11.51
C GLY A 71 11.74 -12.41 -11.77
N GLY A 72 11.40 -12.61 -13.06
CA GLY A 72 10.33 -13.50 -13.48
C GLY A 72 8.94 -12.85 -13.48
N GLN A 73 7.92 -13.65 -13.84
CA GLN A 73 6.53 -13.20 -13.81
C GLN A 73 5.98 -13.26 -12.38
N SER A 74 5.30 -12.20 -11.96
CA SER A 74 4.72 -12.06 -10.62
C SER A 74 3.42 -11.27 -10.68
N MET A 75 2.44 -11.69 -9.87
CA MET A 75 1.20 -10.92 -9.64
C MET A 75 1.40 -9.67 -8.78
N GLY A 76 2.59 -9.50 -8.19
CA GLY A 76 2.94 -8.31 -7.44
C GLY A 76 2.99 -8.46 -5.91
N TYR A 77 2.57 -9.61 -5.37
CA TYR A 77 2.47 -9.82 -3.92
C TYR A 77 3.80 -10.12 -3.20
N ASN A 78 4.91 -9.98 -3.91
CA ASN A 78 6.28 -10.05 -3.40
C ASN A 78 7.08 -8.80 -3.79
N ASP A 79 6.48 -7.63 -3.62
CA ASP A 79 7.03 -6.35 -4.04
C ASP A 79 8.44 -6.10 -3.46
N LEU A 80 9.34 -5.69 -4.34
CA LEU A 80 10.73 -5.38 -3.99
C LEU A 80 10.97 -3.87 -3.94
N TYR A 81 10.33 -3.12 -4.83
CA TYR A 81 10.43 -1.67 -4.93
C TYR A 81 9.11 -0.97 -4.62
N TRP A 82 9.18 0.21 -4.02
CA TRP A 82 8.01 1.04 -3.75
C TRP A 82 8.01 2.35 -4.53
N PHE A 83 9.20 2.85 -4.96
CA PHE A 83 9.32 4.16 -5.62
C PHE A 83 10.02 4.13 -6.98
N ASN A 84 11.15 3.44 -7.10
CA ASN A 84 12.09 3.68 -8.19
C ASN A 84 12.05 2.66 -9.32
N ASN A 85 11.22 1.63 -9.24
CA ASN A 85 11.13 0.61 -10.28
C ASN A 85 9.69 0.11 -10.47
N TYR A 86 9.11 0.51 -11.58
CA TYR A 86 7.75 0.13 -12.01
C TYR A 86 7.76 -0.70 -13.30
N THR A 87 8.83 -1.41 -13.56
CA THR A 87 8.85 -2.47 -14.59
C THR A 87 8.33 -3.77 -13.98
N SER A 88 7.10 -4.11 -14.23
CA SER A 88 6.39 -5.28 -13.70
C SER A 88 6.01 -6.26 -14.78
N SER A 89 5.35 -7.36 -14.41
CA SER A 89 4.79 -8.33 -15.35
C SER A 89 3.68 -7.76 -16.24
N PHE A 90 3.11 -6.62 -15.87
CA PHE A 90 1.98 -5.98 -16.56
C PHE A 90 2.41 -4.84 -17.48
N GLY A 91 3.64 -4.37 -17.38
CA GLY A 91 4.19 -3.28 -18.19
C GLY A 91 5.21 -2.43 -17.44
N ASN A 92 5.61 -1.33 -18.04
CA ASN A 92 6.53 -0.37 -17.44
C ASN A 92 5.80 0.87 -16.88
N GLU A 93 6.54 1.75 -16.20
CA GLU A 93 6.00 2.95 -15.56
C GLU A 93 5.31 3.91 -16.55
N GLU A 94 5.87 4.11 -17.74
CA GLU A 94 5.27 4.99 -18.76
C GLU A 94 3.88 4.48 -19.16
N GLN A 95 3.74 3.17 -19.36
CA GLN A 95 2.47 2.53 -19.70
C GLN A 95 1.47 2.60 -18.55
N LEU A 96 1.92 2.40 -17.32
CA LEU A 96 1.10 2.54 -16.12
C LEU A 96 0.54 3.97 -15.99
N ARG A 97 1.40 4.97 -16.10
CA ARG A 97 1.00 6.39 -16.01
C ARG A 97 0.05 6.78 -17.14
N SER A 98 0.28 6.27 -18.36
CA SER A 98 -0.61 6.49 -19.51
C SER A 98 -1.99 5.91 -19.23
N MET A 99 -2.06 4.67 -18.78
CA MET A 99 -3.32 3.99 -18.44
C MET A 99 -4.09 4.73 -17.33
N ILE A 100 -3.44 5.07 -16.23
CA ILE A 100 -4.07 5.79 -15.11
C ILE A 100 -4.63 7.13 -15.59
N LYS A 101 -3.85 7.86 -16.40
CA LYS A 101 -4.30 9.12 -16.98
C LYS A 101 -5.51 8.94 -17.91
N THR A 102 -5.46 7.95 -18.80
CA THR A 102 -6.55 7.67 -19.73
C THR A 102 -7.83 7.29 -18.99
N PHE A 103 -7.74 6.44 -17.97
CA PHE A 103 -8.86 6.10 -17.11
C PHE A 103 -9.45 7.35 -16.42
N LYS A 104 -8.61 8.17 -15.82
CA LYS A 104 -9.02 9.41 -15.17
C LYS A 104 -9.72 10.38 -16.15
N ASP A 105 -9.20 10.51 -17.37
CA ASP A 105 -9.80 11.36 -18.42
C ASP A 105 -11.19 10.86 -18.85
N LYS A 106 -11.49 9.56 -18.64
CA LYS A 106 -12.80 8.92 -18.88
C LYS A 106 -13.70 8.87 -17.65
N GLY A 107 -13.25 9.38 -16.50
CA GLY A 107 -14.01 9.33 -15.25
C GLY A 107 -13.91 8.01 -14.49
N LEU A 108 -13.03 7.10 -14.92
CA LEU A 108 -12.78 5.81 -14.27
C LEU A 108 -11.63 5.95 -13.28
N GLY A 109 -11.88 5.76 -11.97
CA GLY A 109 -10.86 5.79 -10.94
C GLY A 109 -10.04 4.50 -10.90
N THR A 110 -8.75 4.60 -10.57
CA THR A 110 -7.85 3.44 -10.47
C THR A 110 -7.49 3.17 -9.01
N ILE A 111 -7.69 1.95 -8.55
CA ILE A 111 -7.38 1.48 -7.20
C ILE A 111 -6.07 0.69 -7.22
N ALA A 112 -5.09 1.15 -6.46
CA ALA A 112 -3.81 0.46 -6.29
C ALA A 112 -3.95 -0.75 -5.36
N ASP A 113 -3.33 -1.87 -5.72
CA ASP A 113 -3.11 -2.97 -4.78
C ASP A 113 -1.85 -2.69 -3.95
N VAL A 114 -1.99 -2.56 -2.64
CA VAL A 114 -0.95 -2.11 -1.72
C VAL A 114 -0.53 -3.24 -0.79
N VAL A 115 0.70 -3.70 -0.97
CA VAL A 115 1.31 -4.77 -0.16
C VAL A 115 2.27 -4.13 0.84
N ILE A 116 1.83 -3.97 2.08
CA ILE A 116 2.63 -3.36 3.15
C ILE A 116 2.79 -4.25 4.38
N ASN A 117 2.15 -5.43 4.38
CA ASN A 117 2.37 -6.42 5.43
C ASN A 117 3.82 -6.90 5.43
N HIS A 118 4.34 -7.14 4.25
CA HIS A 118 5.65 -7.75 4.04
C HIS A 118 6.34 -7.12 2.82
N ARG A 119 7.64 -7.40 2.68
CA ARG A 119 8.41 -6.92 1.53
C ARG A 119 9.53 -7.89 1.15
N GLY A 120 9.83 -7.97 -0.14
CA GLY A 120 10.98 -8.70 -0.67
C GLY A 120 12.31 -8.03 -0.34
N THR A 121 13.39 -8.80 -0.38
CA THR A 121 14.77 -8.37 -0.16
C THR A 121 15.63 -8.67 -1.39
N LEU A 122 16.81 -8.02 -1.51
CA LEU A 122 17.64 -8.07 -2.71
C LEU A 122 18.42 -9.39 -2.85
N THR A 123 19.26 -9.68 -1.89
CA THR A 123 20.22 -10.79 -1.98
C THR A 123 20.27 -11.67 -0.75
N ASN A 124 19.78 -11.18 0.37
CA ASN A 124 19.73 -11.90 1.64
C ASN A 124 18.42 -11.63 2.37
N TRP A 125 18.32 -12.04 3.63
CA TRP A 125 17.09 -12.00 4.41
C TRP A 125 16.69 -10.60 4.90
N VAL A 126 17.56 -9.60 4.81
CA VAL A 126 17.35 -8.32 5.49
C VAL A 126 17.80 -7.09 4.68
N ASP A 127 18.23 -7.26 3.44
CA ASP A 127 18.80 -6.21 2.60
C ASP A 127 17.76 -5.56 1.68
N PHE A 128 16.88 -4.78 2.25
CA PHE A 128 15.92 -4.02 1.47
C PHE A 128 16.57 -3.00 0.54
N PRO A 129 16.00 -2.76 -0.66
CA PRO A 129 16.49 -1.73 -1.56
C PRO A 129 16.42 -0.34 -0.91
N LYS A 130 17.42 0.47 -1.21
CA LYS A 130 17.42 1.89 -0.91
C LYS A 130 16.84 2.64 -2.09
N GLU A 131 15.85 3.46 -1.83
CA GLU A 131 15.09 4.18 -2.84
C GLU A 131 15.04 5.69 -2.54
N THR A 132 14.66 6.49 -3.52
CA THR A 132 14.57 7.94 -3.37
C THR A 132 13.21 8.43 -3.85
N TYR A 133 12.56 9.27 -3.06
CA TYR A 133 11.32 9.95 -3.44
C TYR A 133 11.33 11.39 -2.93
N LYS A 134 10.98 12.35 -3.79
CA LYS A 134 10.99 13.81 -3.50
C LYS A 134 12.32 14.32 -2.90
N GLY A 135 13.43 13.70 -3.29
CA GLY A 135 14.77 14.07 -2.81
C GLY A 135 15.15 13.52 -1.45
N GLU A 136 14.29 12.72 -0.82
CA GLU A 136 14.58 11.98 0.41
C GLU A 136 14.88 10.51 0.13
N GLU A 137 15.73 9.91 0.96
CA GLU A 137 16.05 8.49 0.91
C GLU A 137 15.11 7.68 1.82
N TYR A 138 14.65 6.56 1.30
CA TYR A 138 13.77 5.60 1.97
C TYR A 138 14.40 4.22 1.92
N GLN A 139 14.55 3.59 3.06
CA GLN A 139 15.05 2.23 3.17
C GLN A 139 14.51 1.59 4.44
N LEU A 140 13.95 0.38 4.30
CA LEU A 140 13.69 -0.48 5.44
C LEU A 140 14.99 -1.14 5.89
N LEU A 141 15.10 -1.41 7.18
CA LEU A 141 16.26 -1.98 7.81
C LEU A 141 15.92 -3.35 8.41
N SER A 142 16.93 -4.12 8.79
CA SER A 142 16.70 -5.39 9.48
C SER A 142 15.87 -5.21 10.77
N THR A 143 16.05 -4.09 11.47
CA THR A 143 15.28 -3.73 12.66
C THR A 143 13.83 -3.36 12.42
N ASP A 144 13.39 -3.30 11.14
CA ASP A 144 12.01 -3.09 10.74
C ASP A 144 11.25 -4.40 10.47
N ILE A 145 11.94 -5.55 10.61
CA ILE A 145 11.36 -6.88 10.44
C ILE A 145 10.88 -7.40 11.79
N CYS A 146 9.67 -7.98 11.81
CA CYS A 146 9.09 -8.57 13.02
C CYS A 146 9.98 -9.65 13.64
N ALA A 147 10.03 -9.70 14.98
CA ALA A 147 10.88 -10.64 15.71
C ALA A 147 10.54 -12.12 15.48
N ASN A 148 9.30 -12.41 15.11
CA ASN A 148 8.78 -13.76 14.83
C ASN A 148 8.70 -14.08 13.34
N ASP A 149 9.19 -13.20 12.44
CA ASP A 149 9.13 -13.39 11.00
C ASP A 149 9.63 -14.78 10.58
N ASP A 150 8.84 -15.42 9.68
CA ASP A 150 9.05 -16.79 9.19
C ASP A 150 9.21 -17.82 10.35
N GLY A 151 8.29 -17.74 11.33
CA GLY A 151 8.34 -18.63 12.52
C GLY A 151 9.62 -18.49 13.33
N GLY A 152 10.35 -17.36 13.20
CA GLY A 152 11.62 -17.09 13.86
C GLY A 152 12.86 -17.52 13.06
N ALA A 153 12.69 -18.04 11.82
CA ALA A 153 13.84 -18.42 10.99
C ALA A 153 14.67 -17.21 10.59
N THR A 154 14.05 -16.08 10.29
CA THR A 154 14.74 -14.82 10.00
C THR A 154 15.58 -14.34 11.17
N LYS A 155 15.05 -14.42 12.40
CA LYS A 155 15.80 -14.04 13.62
C LYS A 155 17.02 -14.92 13.83
N LYS A 156 16.88 -16.23 13.60
CA LYS A 156 18.02 -17.15 13.69
C LYS A 156 19.10 -16.77 12.69
N TRP A 157 18.73 -16.61 11.42
CA TRP A 157 19.67 -16.22 10.36
C TRP A 157 20.32 -14.85 10.66
N ALA A 158 19.53 -13.85 11.07
CA ALA A 158 20.03 -12.51 11.40
C ALA A 158 21.09 -12.58 12.52
N THR A 159 20.81 -13.30 13.59
CA THR A 159 21.75 -13.48 14.71
C THR A 159 23.07 -14.14 14.27
N GLU A 160 22.99 -15.18 13.45
CA GLU A 160 24.17 -15.89 12.90
C GLU A 160 25.01 -15.00 11.95
N ASN A 161 24.41 -13.98 11.34
CA ASN A 161 25.03 -13.07 10.39
C ASN A 161 25.28 -11.65 10.95
N GLY A 162 25.07 -11.42 12.26
CA GLY A 162 25.40 -10.17 12.94
C GLY A 162 24.40 -9.05 12.73
N TYR A 163 23.14 -9.38 12.38
CA TYR A 163 22.03 -8.43 12.27
C TYR A 163 21.10 -8.53 13.48
N GLU A 164 20.41 -7.41 13.76
CA GLU A 164 19.34 -7.34 14.75
C GLU A 164 18.00 -7.15 14.01
N LEU A 165 16.94 -7.79 14.50
CA LEU A 165 15.56 -7.55 14.07
C LEU A 165 14.85 -6.65 15.09
N SER A 166 13.62 -6.25 14.78
CA SER A 166 12.73 -5.63 15.77
C SER A 166 12.60 -6.49 17.01
N SER A 167 12.33 -5.84 18.15
CA SER A 167 11.96 -6.52 19.39
C SER A 167 10.49 -6.92 19.46
N TYR A 168 9.66 -6.45 18.52
CA TYR A 168 8.23 -6.71 18.48
C TYR A 168 7.90 -7.84 17.51
N ASN A 169 6.94 -8.65 17.90
CA ASN A 169 6.32 -9.62 17.02
C ASN A 169 5.30 -8.94 16.14
N ASP A 170 4.86 -9.66 15.12
CA ASP A 170 3.69 -9.32 14.34
C ASP A 170 2.51 -8.92 15.23
N THR A 171 1.77 -7.92 14.79
CA THR A 171 0.57 -7.45 15.50
C THR A 171 -0.72 -8.10 14.99
N GLY A 172 -0.60 -8.95 13.97
CA GLY A 172 -1.65 -9.75 13.38
C GLY A 172 -1.22 -11.21 13.22
N GLU A 173 -1.58 -11.81 12.07
CA GLU A 173 -1.20 -13.18 11.72
C GLU A 173 0.18 -13.17 11.05
N GLU A 174 1.10 -13.94 11.59
CA GLU A 174 2.43 -14.15 10.99
C GLU A 174 2.31 -14.87 9.63
N TRP A 175 3.14 -14.49 8.67
CA TRP A 175 3.20 -15.09 7.35
C TRP A 175 4.65 -15.31 6.87
N GLY A 176 5.03 -16.56 6.62
CA GLY A 176 6.40 -16.97 6.30
C GLY A 176 6.83 -16.81 4.84
N GLY A 177 6.26 -15.87 4.07
CA GLY A 177 6.58 -15.74 2.64
C GLY A 177 7.72 -14.76 2.33
N MET A 178 7.58 -13.53 2.79
CA MET A 178 8.56 -12.44 2.68
C MET A 178 8.86 -11.89 4.08
N ARG A 179 9.55 -10.78 4.17
CA ARG A 179 9.89 -10.19 5.48
C ARG A 179 8.73 -9.40 6.01
N ASP A 180 8.07 -9.89 7.05
CA ASP A 180 6.97 -9.21 7.74
C ASP A 180 7.45 -7.94 8.42
N LEU A 181 6.78 -6.82 8.13
CA LEU A 181 7.17 -5.50 8.57
C LEU A 181 6.59 -5.16 9.94
N ASP A 182 7.44 -4.71 10.86
CA ASP A 182 6.99 -4.21 12.16
C ASP A 182 6.37 -2.82 12.05
N HIS A 183 5.05 -2.76 11.94
CA HIS A 183 4.31 -1.50 11.86
C HIS A 183 4.40 -0.64 13.14
N ASN A 184 4.98 -1.13 14.26
CA ASN A 184 5.32 -0.27 15.39
C ASN A 184 6.58 0.58 15.12
N SER A 185 7.42 0.19 14.15
CA SER A 185 8.58 0.98 13.72
C SER A 185 8.16 2.30 13.09
N GLU A 186 8.73 3.41 13.59
CA GLU A 186 8.53 4.73 12.97
C GLU A 186 9.10 4.78 11.55
N ASN A 187 10.18 4.02 11.28
CA ASN A 187 10.75 3.93 9.93
C ASN A 187 9.81 3.20 8.97
N VAL A 188 9.19 2.09 9.38
CA VAL A 188 8.15 1.42 8.57
C VAL A 188 7.02 2.39 8.28
N GLN A 189 6.47 3.06 9.30
CA GLN A 189 5.38 4.00 9.13
C GLN A 189 5.75 5.16 8.18
N LYS A 190 6.97 5.73 8.33
CA LYS A 190 7.47 6.77 7.41
C LYS A 190 7.54 6.27 5.97
N ASN A 191 8.10 5.09 5.75
CA ASN A 191 8.21 4.50 4.41
C ASN A 191 6.82 4.23 3.80
N VAL A 192 5.89 3.67 4.56
CA VAL A 192 4.52 3.39 4.09
C VAL A 192 3.77 4.67 3.73
N LEU A 193 3.83 5.70 4.58
CA LEU A 193 3.18 6.99 4.28
C LEU A 193 3.74 7.65 3.03
N ALA A 194 5.05 7.60 2.83
CA ALA A 194 5.68 8.10 1.61
C ALA A 194 5.28 7.28 0.37
N TYR A 195 5.14 5.94 0.52
CA TYR A 195 4.68 5.07 -0.55
C TYR A 195 3.23 5.38 -0.95
N LEU A 196 2.34 5.58 0.01
CA LEU A 196 0.96 6.00 -0.26
C LEU A 196 0.90 7.37 -0.93
N ASP A 197 1.71 8.34 -0.47
CA ASP A 197 1.82 9.65 -1.12
C ASP A 197 2.31 9.53 -2.57
N PHE A 198 3.28 8.66 -2.84
CA PHE A 198 3.75 8.38 -4.19
C PHE A 198 2.66 7.78 -5.08
N LEU A 199 1.93 6.77 -4.59
CA LEU A 199 0.84 6.15 -5.35
C LEU A 199 -0.27 7.16 -5.69
N LEU A 200 -0.73 7.91 -4.70
CA LEU A 200 -1.88 8.80 -4.84
C LEU A 200 -1.52 10.09 -5.59
N ASN A 201 -0.40 10.73 -5.22
CA ASN A 201 -0.09 12.08 -5.67
C ASN A 201 0.92 12.14 -6.82
N ASP A 202 1.76 11.12 -7.01
CA ASP A 202 2.73 11.07 -8.11
C ASP A 202 2.25 10.19 -9.27
N LEU A 203 1.87 8.92 -9.00
CA LEU A 203 1.31 8.03 -10.01
C LEU A 203 -0.13 8.38 -10.37
N GLY A 204 -0.90 8.94 -9.43
CA GLY A 204 -2.25 9.44 -9.66
C GLY A 204 -3.38 8.43 -9.45
N TYR A 205 -3.15 7.40 -8.64
CA TYR A 205 -4.20 6.49 -8.21
C TYR A 205 -5.32 7.23 -7.45
N THR A 206 -6.55 6.75 -7.59
CA THR A 206 -7.73 7.32 -6.94
C THR A 206 -7.87 6.83 -5.50
N GLY A 207 -7.42 5.62 -5.23
CA GLY A 207 -7.51 5.00 -3.92
C GLY A 207 -6.66 3.73 -3.83
N VAL A 208 -6.82 2.98 -2.73
CA VAL A 208 -6.00 1.81 -2.45
C VAL A 208 -6.83 0.62 -1.95
N ARG A 209 -6.36 -0.56 -2.24
CA ARG A 209 -6.77 -1.82 -1.63
C ARG A 209 -5.56 -2.41 -0.91
N TYR A 210 -5.64 -2.57 0.38
CA TYR A 210 -4.58 -3.20 1.16
C TYR A 210 -4.65 -4.71 1.07
N ASP A 211 -3.53 -5.32 0.70
CA ASP A 211 -3.35 -6.76 0.78
C ASP A 211 -2.96 -7.21 2.20
N MET A 212 -3.24 -8.46 2.55
CA MET A 212 -2.82 -9.09 3.82
C MET A 212 -3.12 -8.27 5.08
N THR A 213 -4.26 -7.57 5.12
CA THR A 213 -4.65 -6.73 6.28
C THR A 213 -4.83 -7.49 7.59
N LYS A 214 -4.84 -8.81 7.56
CA LYS A 214 -4.84 -9.67 8.74
C LYS A 214 -3.45 -9.83 9.39
N GLY A 215 -2.37 -9.53 8.66
CA GLY A 215 -0.99 -9.67 9.13
C GLY A 215 -0.55 -8.54 10.05
N TYR A 216 -1.31 -7.46 10.20
CA TYR A 216 -1.01 -6.36 11.12
C TYR A 216 -2.27 -5.74 11.72
N ALA A 217 -2.13 -5.08 12.87
CA ALA A 217 -3.29 -4.53 13.59
C ALA A 217 -4.00 -3.41 12.80
N ALA A 218 -5.31 -3.46 12.75
CA ALA A 218 -6.17 -2.51 12.02
C ALA A 218 -5.92 -1.01 12.37
N LYS A 219 -5.38 -0.72 13.54
CA LYS A 219 -4.99 0.65 13.94
C LYS A 219 -3.98 1.28 12.97
N PHE A 220 -3.13 0.48 12.33
CA PHE A 220 -2.14 0.97 11.38
C PHE A 220 -2.79 1.33 10.04
N THR A 221 -3.71 0.51 9.52
CA THR A 221 -4.53 0.89 8.35
C THR A 221 -5.28 2.20 8.62
N ALA A 222 -5.92 2.32 9.79
CA ALA A 222 -6.63 3.54 10.18
C ALA A 222 -5.68 4.76 10.22
N LYS A 223 -4.46 4.61 10.75
CA LYS A 223 -3.43 5.66 10.75
C LYS A 223 -3.05 6.06 9.33
N TYR A 224 -2.68 5.10 8.49
CA TYR A 224 -2.24 5.37 7.12
C TYR A 224 -3.33 6.05 6.29
N ASN A 225 -4.56 5.57 6.37
CA ASN A 225 -5.69 6.19 5.69
C ASN A 225 -5.90 7.65 6.14
N SER A 226 -5.89 7.88 7.45
CA SER A 226 -6.10 9.21 8.02
C SER A 226 -5.00 10.20 7.63
N GLU A 227 -3.73 9.77 7.71
CA GLU A 227 -2.59 10.66 7.42
C GLU A 227 -2.39 10.87 5.90
N SER A 228 -2.79 9.92 5.06
CA SER A 228 -2.71 10.05 3.59
C SER A 228 -3.99 10.60 2.95
N ASN A 229 -5.03 10.89 3.74
CA ASN A 229 -6.34 11.36 3.26
C ASN A 229 -6.96 10.45 2.19
N ILE A 230 -6.87 9.15 2.39
CA ILE A 230 -7.40 8.16 1.46
C ILE A 230 -8.93 8.16 1.53
N GLU A 231 -9.58 8.31 0.38
CA GLU A 231 -11.04 8.31 0.27
C GLU A 231 -11.58 6.94 -0.14
N PHE A 232 -10.86 6.19 -0.99
CA PHE A 232 -11.22 4.88 -1.50
C PHE A 232 -10.19 3.82 -1.18
#